data_eafc9b52e164cea08c9ab00adb38a1d1
#
_entry.id   eafc9b52e164cea08c9ab00adb38a1d1
#
_cell.length_a   1.000
_cell.length_b   1.000
_cell.length_c   1.000
_cell.angle_alpha   90.00
_cell.angle_beta   90.00
_cell.angle_gamma   90.00
#
_symmetry.space_group_name_H-M   'P 1'
#
loop_
_entity.id
_entity.type
_entity.pdbx_description
1 polymer ?
#
loop_
_entity_poly.entity_id
_entity_poly.type
_entity_poly.pdbx_seq_one_letter_code
_entity_poly.pdbx_strand_id
1 'polypeptide(L)'
;MELEKFSYDNSIVRKFIIATVVFGVVGMLVGLLAALQLVWPSLGFATDFLTFGRIRPLHTNAVIFAFVGNGIFAGVYYSLQRLLKARMWSDMLSNVNFWGWQIIILSAVLTLPFGYTTGKEYAELEWPIDIAITLLWVVFGLNMIMTMVKRRERHIYVAIWFYLATFVTVAILHIFNSFELPVSFLKSYSWYAGVQDALVQWWYGHNAVAFFLTTPYLGLMYYFVPKAANRPVYSYRLSIIHFWALIFIYIWAGPHHLLYTALPDWAQSLG
;
A
#
# COMPACT_ATOMS: atom_id res chain seq x y z
N MET A 1 -8.60 -22.81 36.22
CA MET A 1 -8.56 -21.99 35.00
C MET A 1 -7.31 -22.44 34.24
N GLU A 2 -7.46 -23.25 33.22
CA GLU A 2 -6.32 -23.65 32.39
C GLU A 2 -5.79 -22.46 31.63
N LEU A 3 -4.48 -22.20 31.72
CA LEU A 3 -3.81 -21.16 30.98
C LEU A 3 -3.64 -21.65 29.54
N GLU A 4 -4.36 -21.04 28.61
CA GLU A 4 -4.20 -21.32 27.19
C GLU A 4 -2.85 -20.80 26.71
N LYS A 5 -1.97 -21.71 26.31
CA LYS A 5 -0.66 -21.39 25.75
C LYS A 5 -0.81 -21.10 24.25
N PHE A 6 -0.39 -19.91 23.80
CA PHE A 6 -0.28 -19.58 22.39
C PHE A 6 1.03 -18.87 22.09
N SER A 7 1.46 -18.92 20.84
CA SER A 7 2.65 -18.21 20.39
C SER A 7 2.31 -17.30 19.20
N TYR A 8 2.92 -16.13 19.12
CA TYR A 8 2.81 -15.25 17.98
C TYR A 8 3.49 -15.83 16.74
N ASP A 9 2.92 -15.59 15.57
CA ASP A 9 3.58 -15.93 14.31
C ASP A 9 4.65 -14.87 13.99
N ASN A 10 5.87 -15.12 14.44
CA ASN A 10 7.03 -14.32 14.11
C ASN A 10 7.70 -14.77 12.79
N SER A 11 7.33 -15.92 12.26
CA SER A 11 7.88 -16.44 11.00
C SER A 11 7.47 -15.53 9.84
N ILE A 12 6.17 -15.21 9.74
CA ILE A 12 5.66 -14.31 8.71
C ILE A 12 6.27 -12.91 8.79
N VAL A 13 6.43 -12.38 10.02
CA VAL A 13 7.06 -11.08 10.25
C VAL A 13 8.50 -11.06 9.71
N ARG A 14 9.27 -12.12 10.01
CA ARG A 14 10.66 -12.25 9.54
C ARG A 14 10.74 -12.31 8.01
N LYS A 15 9.84 -13.05 7.36
CA LYS A 15 9.77 -13.11 5.89
C LYS A 15 9.57 -11.71 5.29
N PHE A 16 8.61 -10.96 5.78
CA PHE A 16 8.35 -9.60 5.32
C PHE A 16 9.51 -8.63 5.60
N ILE A 17 10.20 -8.75 6.74
CA ILE A 17 11.38 -7.93 7.05
C ILE A 17 12.51 -8.22 6.04
N ILE A 18 12.79 -9.49 5.75
CA ILE A 18 13.83 -9.86 4.78
C ILE A 18 13.47 -9.30 3.40
N ALA A 19 12.22 -9.47 2.95
CA ALA A 19 11.75 -8.92 1.69
C ALA A 19 11.87 -7.38 1.66
N THR A 20 11.55 -6.69 2.75
CA THR A 20 11.72 -5.24 2.89
C THR A 20 13.17 -4.84 2.61
N VAL A 21 14.14 -5.48 3.25
CA VAL A 21 15.56 -5.14 3.07
C VAL A 21 16.00 -5.41 1.62
N VAL A 22 15.65 -6.56 1.07
CA VAL A 22 16.01 -6.93 -0.31
C VAL A 22 15.43 -5.93 -1.32
N PHE A 23 14.13 -5.64 -1.25
CA PHE A 23 13.51 -4.70 -2.18
C PHE A 23 13.88 -3.24 -1.92
N GLY A 24 14.27 -2.89 -0.69
CA GLY A 24 14.86 -1.59 -0.41
C GLY A 24 16.16 -1.38 -1.20
N VAL A 25 17.06 -2.36 -1.15
CA VAL A 25 18.31 -2.29 -1.92
C VAL A 25 18.02 -2.27 -3.43
N VAL A 26 17.22 -3.20 -3.93
CA VAL A 26 16.92 -3.30 -5.38
C VAL A 26 16.19 -2.06 -5.88
N GLY A 27 15.15 -1.61 -5.19
CA GLY A 27 14.36 -0.43 -5.58
C GLY A 27 15.22 0.84 -5.63
N MET A 28 16.09 1.05 -4.64
CA MET A 28 17.00 2.20 -4.63
C MET A 28 18.04 2.13 -5.73
N LEU A 29 18.59 0.95 -6.05
CA LEU A 29 19.53 0.78 -7.17
C LEU A 29 18.88 1.09 -8.52
N VAL A 30 17.63 0.64 -8.74
CA VAL A 30 16.86 0.99 -9.95
C VAL A 30 16.64 2.50 -10.04
N GLY A 31 16.34 3.16 -8.91
CA GLY A 31 16.21 4.63 -8.86
C GLY A 31 17.52 5.36 -9.13
N LEU A 32 18.64 4.85 -8.61
CA LEU A 32 19.95 5.40 -8.91
C LEU A 32 20.25 5.29 -10.41
N LEU A 33 19.97 4.15 -11.03
CA LEU A 33 20.14 3.99 -12.47
C LEU A 33 19.26 4.99 -13.25
N ALA A 34 17.99 5.14 -12.89
CA ALA A 34 17.10 6.11 -13.51
C ALA A 34 17.61 7.56 -13.36
N ALA A 35 18.12 7.92 -12.18
CA ALA A 35 18.70 9.23 -11.95
C ALA A 35 19.98 9.47 -12.80
N LEU A 36 20.84 8.47 -12.89
CA LEU A 36 22.05 8.55 -13.72
C LEU A 36 21.74 8.66 -15.21
N GLN A 37 20.67 8.05 -15.70
CA GLN A 37 20.23 8.18 -17.09
C GLN A 37 19.83 9.60 -17.47
N LEU A 38 19.44 10.45 -16.52
CA LEU A 38 19.17 11.87 -16.78
C LEU A 38 20.45 12.65 -17.11
N VAL A 39 21.60 12.17 -16.63
CA VAL A 39 22.92 12.78 -16.91
C VAL A 39 23.62 12.05 -18.06
N TRP A 40 23.51 10.73 -18.09
CA TRP A 40 24.14 9.86 -19.08
C TRP A 40 23.12 8.94 -19.75
N PRO A 41 22.39 9.41 -20.79
CA PRO A 41 21.35 8.63 -21.48
C PRO A 41 21.85 7.29 -22.05
N SER A 42 23.16 7.17 -22.33
CA SER A 42 23.80 5.93 -22.78
C SER A 42 23.68 4.76 -21.81
N LEU A 43 23.37 5.03 -20.54
CA LEU A 43 23.08 3.99 -19.53
C LEU A 43 21.73 3.27 -19.78
N GLY A 44 20.98 3.66 -20.79
CA GLY A 44 19.86 2.86 -21.34
C GLY A 44 20.33 1.69 -22.23
N PHE A 45 21.64 1.57 -22.49
CA PHE A 45 22.28 0.49 -23.27
C PHE A 45 21.63 0.29 -24.64
N ALA A 46 21.05 1.33 -25.23
CA ALA A 46 20.29 1.28 -26.50
C ALA A 46 19.20 0.20 -26.55
N THR A 47 18.60 -0.10 -25.39
CA THR A 47 17.50 -1.07 -25.27
C THR A 47 16.20 -0.39 -24.84
N ASP A 48 15.07 -0.74 -25.46
CA ASP A 48 13.79 -0.11 -25.20
C ASP A 48 13.31 -0.30 -23.75
N PHE A 49 13.58 -1.47 -23.18
CA PHE A 49 13.12 -1.83 -21.82
C PHE A 49 13.95 -1.24 -20.69
N LEU A 50 15.13 -0.66 -20.97
CA LEU A 50 15.98 0.02 -19.98
C LEU A 50 15.95 1.54 -20.12
N THR A 51 15.08 2.11 -20.93
CA THR A 51 14.94 3.56 -21.03
C THR A 51 14.41 4.14 -19.73
N PHE A 52 14.73 5.41 -19.45
CA PHE A 52 14.24 6.14 -18.27
C PHE A 52 12.72 6.01 -18.09
N GLY A 53 11.94 6.16 -19.16
CA GLY A 53 10.48 6.06 -19.13
C GLY A 53 9.96 4.69 -18.74
N ARG A 54 10.75 3.63 -18.89
CA ARG A 54 10.40 2.26 -18.46
C ARG A 54 10.88 1.95 -17.05
N ILE A 55 12.05 2.47 -16.67
CA ILE A 55 12.65 2.21 -15.36
C ILE A 55 12.02 3.08 -14.28
N ARG A 56 11.59 4.31 -14.60
CA ARG A 56 11.00 5.22 -13.61
C ARG A 56 9.73 4.63 -12.95
N PRO A 57 8.71 4.14 -13.67
CA PRO A 57 7.56 3.47 -13.06
C PRO A 57 7.96 2.23 -12.26
N LEU A 58 8.92 1.45 -12.77
CA LEU A 58 9.42 0.28 -12.05
C LEU A 58 10.05 0.66 -10.70
N HIS A 59 10.89 1.72 -10.68
CA HIS A 59 11.47 2.24 -9.45
C HIS A 59 10.39 2.69 -8.46
N THR A 60 9.42 3.46 -8.91
CA THR A 60 8.36 4.01 -8.06
C THR A 60 7.54 2.90 -7.41
N ASN A 61 7.11 1.91 -8.20
CA ASN A 61 6.38 0.76 -7.70
C ASN A 61 7.25 -0.12 -6.77
N ALA A 62 8.52 -0.30 -7.11
CA ALA A 62 9.44 -1.07 -6.27
C ALA A 62 9.63 -0.42 -4.88
N VAL A 63 9.77 0.90 -4.82
CA VAL A 63 9.94 1.60 -3.54
C VAL A 63 8.65 1.64 -2.75
N ILE A 64 7.53 1.99 -3.36
CA ILE A 64 6.25 2.14 -2.64
C ILE A 64 5.69 0.77 -2.23
N PHE A 65 5.56 -0.16 -3.17
CA PHE A 65 4.85 -1.41 -2.92
C PHE A 65 5.77 -2.57 -2.54
N ALA A 66 6.94 -2.70 -3.16
CA ALA A 66 7.83 -3.80 -2.82
C ALA A 66 8.64 -3.51 -1.54
N PHE A 67 9.31 -2.37 -1.44
CA PHE A 67 10.08 -2.03 -0.24
C PHE A 67 9.15 -1.66 0.92
N VAL A 68 8.44 -0.56 0.80
CA VAL A 68 7.61 -0.01 1.90
C VAL A 68 6.42 -0.91 2.20
N GLY A 69 5.77 -1.50 1.19
CA GLY A 69 4.64 -2.40 1.38
C GLY A 69 4.99 -3.65 2.20
N ASN A 70 6.14 -4.30 1.92
CA ASN A 70 6.61 -5.40 2.75
C ASN A 70 6.91 -4.94 4.19
N GLY A 71 7.46 -3.72 4.38
CA GLY A 71 7.69 -3.14 5.70
C GLY A 71 6.40 -2.90 6.49
N ILE A 72 5.37 -2.40 5.82
CA ILE A 72 4.04 -2.21 6.41
C ILE A 72 3.45 -3.56 6.85
N PHE A 73 3.46 -4.57 5.98
CA PHE A 73 2.98 -5.90 6.36
C PHE A 73 3.76 -6.46 7.55
N ALA A 74 5.09 -6.36 7.56
CA ALA A 74 5.91 -6.79 8.69
C ALA A 74 5.46 -6.12 9.99
N GLY A 75 5.28 -4.80 9.97
CA GLY A 75 4.87 -4.02 11.12
C GLY A 75 3.46 -4.34 11.59
N VAL A 76 2.50 -4.45 10.66
CA VAL A 76 1.10 -4.79 10.96
C VAL A 76 1.01 -6.20 11.52
N TYR A 77 1.59 -7.22 10.89
CA TYR A 77 1.60 -8.59 11.40
C TYR A 77 2.24 -8.71 12.78
N TYR A 78 3.29 -7.91 13.04
CA TYR A 78 3.94 -7.88 14.35
C TYR A 78 3.08 -7.23 15.43
N SER A 79 2.59 -6.03 15.18
CA SER A 79 1.90 -5.21 16.18
C SER A 79 0.46 -5.68 16.44
N LEU A 80 -0.26 -6.09 15.40
CA LEU A 80 -1.64 -6.55 15.49
C LEU A 80 -1.79 -7.73 16.45
N GLN A 81 -0.95 -8.76 16.29
CA GLN A 81 -0.97 -9.93 17.18
C GLN A 81 -0.78 -9.55 18.65
N ARG A 82 0.11 -8.59 18.91
CA ARG A 82 0.45 -8.15 20.27
C ARG A 82 -0.62 -7.25 20.88
N LEU A 83 -1.18 -6.36 20.08
CA LEU A 83 -2.28 -5.50 20.51
C LEU A 83 -3.56 -6.31 20.81
N LEU A 84 -3.81 -7.34 20.02
CA LEU A 84 -4.99 -8.21 20.19
C LEU A 84 -4.75 -9.37 21.16
N LYS A 85 -3.51 -9.59 21.61
CA LYS A 85 -3.08 -10.76 22.39
C LYS A 85 -3.54 -12.06 21.75
N ALA A 86 -3.41 -12.16 20.42
CA ALA A 86 -3.84 -13.29 19.64
C ALA A 86 -2.83 -13.59 18.52
N ARG A 87 -2.66 -14.88 18.19
CA ARG A 87 -1.97 -15.29 16.97
C ARG A 87 -2.82 -14.90 15.76
N MET A 88 -2.19 -14.66 14.60
CA MET A 88 -2.95 -14.51 13.34
C MET A 88 -3.93 -15.67 13.17
N TRP A 89 -5.12 -15.34 12.67
CA TRP A 89 -6.19 -16.34 12.53
C TRP A 89 -5.79 -17.55 11.70
N SER A 90 -5.04 -17.31 10.63
CA SER A 90 -4.58 -18.37 9.72
C SER A 90 -3.15 -18.14 9.27
N ASP A 91 -2.25 -19.06 9.61
CA ASP A 91 -0.88 -19.09 9.12
C ASP A 91 -0.84 -19.34 7.59
N MET A 92 -1.79 -20.11 7.07
CA MET A 92 -1.93 -20.34 5.64
C MET A 92 -2.22 -19.04 4.90
N LEU A 93 -3.22 -18.25 5.34
CA LEU A 93 -3.54 -16.96 4.71
C LEU A 93 -2.38 -15.96 4.85
N SER A 94 -1.65 -15.99 5.97
CA SER A 94 -0.44 -15.18 6.12
C SER A 94 0.62 -15.52 5.06
N ASN A 95 0.83 -16.82 4.80
CA ASN A 95 1.76 -17.27 3.76
C ASN A 95 1.26 -16.98 2.35
N VAL A 96 -0.05 -17.13 2.09
CA VAL A 96 -0.66 -16.75 0.81
C VAL A 96 -0.48 -15.25 0.57
N ASN A 97 -0.68 -14.41 1.59
CA ASN A 97 -0.44 -12.97 1.47
C ASN A 97 1.03 -12.67 1.16
N PHE A 98 1.98 -13.32 1.85
CA PHE A 98 3.41 -13.10 1.60
C PHE A 98 3.80 -13.49 0.17
N TRP A 99 3.55 -14.73 -0.21
CA TRP A 99 4.00 -15.22 -1.53
C TRP A 99 3.23 -14.59 -2.68
N GLY A 100 1.92 -14.37 -2.51
CA GLY A 100 1.12 -13.66 -3.50
C GLY A 100 1.62 -12.24 -3.74
N TRP A 101 2.00 -11.52 -2.67
CA TRP A 101 2.60 -10.18 -2.80
C TRP A 101 3.92 -10.21 -3.56
N GLN A 102 4.79 -11.22 -3.30
CA GLN A 102 6.05 -11.37 -4.06
C GLN A 102 5.79 -11.71 -5.54
N ILE A 103 4.76 -12.51 -5.85
CA ILE A 103 4.37 -12.83 -7.23
C ILE A 103 3.87 -11.57 -7.94
N ILE A 104 3.07 -10.72 -7.30
CA ILE A 104 2.63 -9.44 -7.86
C ILE A 104 3.83 -8.53 -8.15
N ILE A 105 4.79 -8.42 -7.23
CA ILE A 105 6.01 -7.64 -7.44
C ILE A 105 6.79 -8.18 -8.65
N LEU A 106 6.94 -9.50 -8.75
CA LEU A 106 7.61 -10.12 -9.90
C LEU A 106 6.86 -9.84 -11.22
N SER A 107 5.53 -9.86 -11.19
CA SER A 107 4.71 -9.51 -12.35
C SER A 107 4.95 -8.07 -12.81
N ALA A 108 5.07 -7.12 -11.87
CA ALA A 108 5.42 -5.74 -12.18
C ALA A 108 6.82 -5.63 -12.84
N VAL A 109 7.81 -6.37 -12.33
CA VAL A 109 9.15 -6.41 -12.92
C VAL A 109 9.15 -6.98 -14.34
N LEU A 110 8.25 -7.94 -14.63
CA LEU A 110 8.13 -8.57 -15.94
C LEU A 110 7.25 -7.77 -16.93
N THR A 111 6.42 -6.86 -16.47
CA THR A 111 5.47 -6.14 -17.35
C THR A 111 5.88 -4.70 -17.62
N LEU A 112 6.23 -3.94 -16.60
CA LEU A 112 6.50 -2.50 -16.74
C LEU A 112 7.66 -2.17 -17.69
N PRO A 113 8.84 -2.82 -17.62
CA PRO A 113 9.92 -2.54 -18.56
C PRO A 113 9.56 -2.85 -20.00
N PHE A 114 8.73 -3.86 -20.23
CA PHE A 114 8.30 -4.26 -21.58
C PHE A 114 7.12 -3.44 -22.12
N GLY A 115 6.61 -2.49 -21.32
CA GLY A 115 5.59 -1.55 -21.76
C GLY A 115 4.15 -2.03 -21.61
N TYR A 116 3.95 -3.13 -20.91
CA TYR A 116 2.62 -3.53 -20.46
C TYR A 116 2.25 -2.69 -19.24
N THR A 117 1.68 -1.55 -19.49
CA THR A 117 1.43 -0.53 -18.48
C THR A 117 0.24 0.34 -18.85
N THR A 118 -0.53 0.76 -17.84
CA THR A 118 -1.52 1.83 -17.99
C THR A 118 -0.86 3.21 -17.88
N GLY A 119 -1.63 4.28 -18.10
CA GLY A 119 -1.17 5.66 -17.89
C GLY A 119 -1.40 6.20 -16.49
N LYS A 120 -1.87 5.36 -15.55
CA LYS A 120 -2.23 5.78 -14.18
C LYS A 120 -1.02 5.71 -13.25
N GLU A 121 -0.60 6.82 -12.70
CA GLU A 121 0.56 6.89 -11.81
C GLU A 121 0.28 6.17 -10.49
N TYR A 122 1.21 5.34 -10.02
CA TYR A 122 1.11 4.41 -8.90
C TYR A 122 0.04 3.30 -9.08
N ALA A 123 -0.49 3.15 -10.28
CA ALA A 123 -1.43 2.11 -10.69
C ALA A 123 -1.16 1.73 -12.16
N GLU A 124 0.12 1.60 -12.50
CA GLU A 124 0.57 1.36 -13.86
C GLU A 124 0.32 -0.09 -14.32
N LEU A 125 -0.03 -1.00 -13.41
CA LEU A 125 -0.22 -2.42 -13.73
C LEU A 125 -1.51 -2.65 -14.53
N GLU A 126 -1.51 -3.68 -15.37
CA GLU A 126 -2.66 -4.03 -16.19
C GLU A 126 -3.67 -4.92 -15.45
N TRP A 127 -4.90 -4.92 -15.90
CA TRP A 127 -6.09 -5.49 -15.28
C TRP A 127 -5.94 -6.90 -14.64
N PRO A 128 -5.17 -7.87 -15.19
CA PRO A 128 -5.06 -9.18 -14.55
C PRO A 128 -4.28 -9.11 -13.23
N ILE A 129 -3.29 -8.19 -13.16
CA ILE A 129 -2.50 -7.98 -11.96
C ILE A 129 -3.32 -7.19 -10.94
N ASP A 130 -4.12 -6.23 -11.36
CA ASP A 130 -5.03 -5.48 -10.49
C ASP A 130 -6.07 -6.39 -9.82
N ILE A 131 -6.61 -7.36 -10.55
CA ILE A 131 -7.47 -8.40 -9.97
C ILE A 131 -6.70 -9.22 -8.93
N ALA A 132 -5.47 -9.62 -9.23
CA ALA A 132 -4.64 -10.36 -8.28
C ALA A 132 -4.35 -9.55 -7.01
N ILE A 133 -4.07 -8.25 -7.13
CA ILE A 133 -3.90 -7.32 -6.00
C ILE A 133 -5.19 -7.27 -5.17
N THR A 134 -6.35 -7.10 -5.81
CA THR A 134 -7.65 -7.06 -5.13
C THR A 134 -7.90 -8.34 -4.33
N LEU A 135 -7.71 -9.51 -4.94
CA LEU A 135 -7.91 -10.80 -4.28
C LEU A 135 -6.96 -10.98 -3.10
N LEU A 136 -5.70 -10.62 -3.28
CA LEU A 136 -4.71 -10.72 -2.21
C LEU A 136 -4.99 -9.75 -1.06
N TRP A 137 -5.49 -8.57 -1.37
CA TRP A 137 -5.91 -7.59 -0.36
C TRP A 137 -7.08 -8.11 0.48
N VAL A 138 -8.03 -8.81 -0.15
CA VAL A 138 -9.11 -9.52 0.57
C VAL A 138 -8.56 -10.62 1.48
N VAL A 139 -7.58 -11.40 1.03
CA VAL A 139 -6.91 -12.43 1.85
C VAL A 139 -6.27 -11.81 3.09
N PHE A 140 -5.55 -10.71 2.93
CA PHE A 140 -4.96 -9.97 4.05
C PHE A 140 -6.03 -9.45 5.01
N GLY A 141 -7.06 -8.78 4.49
CA GLY A 141 -8.13 -8.21 5.29
C GLY A 141 -8.93 -9.25 6.05
N LEU A 142 -9.25 -10.37 5.41
CA LEU A 142 -9.94 -11.48 6.06
C LEU A 142 -9.12 -12.01 7.25
N ASN A 143 -7.82 -12.26 7.05
CA ASN A 143 -6.94 -12.74 8.11
C ASN A 143 -6.85 -11.73 9.27
N MET A 144 -6.74 -10.44 8.96
CA MET A 144 -6.73 -9.35 9.94
C MET A 144 -8.04 -9.28 10.74
N ILE A 145 -9.19 -9.22 10.04
CA ILE A 145 -10.52 -9.11 10.67
C ILE A 145 -10.81 -10.32 11.55
N MET A 146 -10.53 -11.54 11.07
CA MET A 146 -10.75 -12.75 11.84
C MET A 146 -9.81 -12.84 13.05
N THR A 147 -8.61 -12.30 12.97
CA THR A 147 -7.73 -12.14 14.13
C THR A 147 -8.34 -11.17 15.15
N MET A 148 -8.94 -10.07 14.69
CA MET A 148 -9.66 -9.14 15.56
C MET A 148 -10.88 -9.77 16.24
N VAL A 149 -11.62 -10.62 15.52
CA VAL A 149 -12.76 -11.35 16.09
C VAL A 149 -12.30 -12.29 17.23
N LYS A 150 -11.14 -12.92 17.04
CA LYS A 150 -10.55 -13.85 18.03
C LYS A 150 -9.68 -13.16 19.09
N ARG A 151 -9.72 -11.85 19.20
CA ARG A 151 -8.91 -11.10 20.17
C ARG A 151 -9.21 -11.49 21.61
N ARG A 152 -8.17 -11.43 22.44
CA ARG A 152 -8.27 -11.58 23.90
C ARG A 152 -8.27 -10.22 24.63
N GLU A 153 -7.93 -9.14 23.92
CA GLU A 153 -8.01 -7.78 24.42
C GLU A 153 -9.38 -7.19 24.11
N ARG A 154 -10.06 -6.62 25.11
CA ARG A 154 -11.41 -6.07 24.94
C ARG A 154 -11.41 -4.78 24.11
N HIS A 155 -10.45 -3.92 24.36
CA HIS A 155 -10.36 -2.61 23.73
C HIS A 155 -9.58 -2.71 22.41
N ILE A 156 -10.12 -2.07 21.39
CA ILE A 156 -9.42 -1.89 20.12
C ILE A 156 -8.63 -0.59 20.20
N TYR A 157 -7.32 -0.72 20.30
CA TYR A 157 -6.41 0.42 20.38
C TYR A 157 -6.35 1.19 19.07
N VAL A 158 -6.12 2.52 19.14
CA VAL A 158 -6.12 3.42 17.99
C VAL A 158 -5.22 2.98 16.82
N ALA A 159 -4.11 2.32 17.09
CA ALA A 159 -3.26 1.75 16.04
C ALA A 159 -4.04 0.79 15.12
N ILE A 160 -4.94 -0.01 15.67
CA ILE A 160 -5.77 -0.95 14.89
C ILE A 160 -6.82 -0.20 14.07
N TRP A 161 -7.31 0.94 14.55
CA TRP A 161 -8.21 1.80 13.77
C TRP A 161 -7.52 2.30 12.50
N PHE A 162 -6.26 2.70 12.60
CA PHE A 162 -5.45 3.08 11.44
C PHE A 162 -5.26 1.91 10.45
N TYR A 163 -5.03 0.68 10.95
CA TYR A 163 -4.93 -0.50 10.08
C TYR A 163 -6.26 -0.84 9.38
N LEU A 164 -7.38 -0.68 10.07
CA LEU A 164 -8.71 -0.85 9.46
C LEU A 164 -8.97 0.22 8.41
N ALA A 165 -8.66 1.48 8.70
CA ALA A 165 -8.78 2.57 7.73
C ALA A 165 -7.93 2.30 6.49
N THR A 166 -6.68 1.83 6.67
CA THR A 166 -5.81 1.37 5.57
C THR A 166 -6.50 0.31 4.74
N PHE A 167 -6.99 -0.75 5.38
CA PHE A 167 -7.58 -1.88 4.67
C PHE A 167 -8.81 -1.46 3.84
N VAL A 168 -9.75 -0.77 4.46
CA VAL A 168 -11.01 -0.39 3.82
C VAL A 168 -10.78 0.62 2.70
N THR A 169 -10.01 1.66 2.99
CA THR A 169 -9.85 2.77 2.05
C THR A 169 -9.00 2.35 0.84
N VAL A 170 -7.91 1.62 1.05
CA VAL A 170 -7.08 1.13 -0.07
C VAL A 170 -7.88 0.18 -0.98
N ALA A 171 -8.73 -0.68 -0.42
CA ALA A 171 -9.61 -1.53 -1.22
C ALA A 171 -10.52 -0.70 -2.13
N ILE A 172 -11.19 0.32 -1.56
CA ILE A 172 -12.08 1.20 -2.33
C ILE A 172 -11.30 1.98 -3.40
N LEU A 173 -10.18 2.59 -3.02
CA LEU A 173 -9.35 3.37 -3.93
C LEU A 173 -8.86 2.53 -5.11
N HIS A 174 -8.33 1.34 -4.83
CA HIS A 174 -7.80 0.45 -5.86
C HIS A 174 -8.91 -0.03 -6.81
N ILE A 175 -10.03 -0.52 -6.29
CA ILE A 175 -11.14 -1.00 -7.11
C ILE A 175 -11.67 0.10 -8.03
N PHE A 176 -11.94 1.29 -7.51
CA PHE A 176 -12.49 2.37 -8.34
C PHE A 176 -11.49 2.92 -9.35
N ASN A 177 -10.21 2.99 -9.00
CA ASN A 177 -9.18 3.46 -9.93
C ASN A 177 -8.89 2.45 -11.05
N SER A 178 -9.02 1.15 -10.76
CA SER A 178 -8.77 0.06 -11.71
C SER A 178 -10.04 -0.40 -12.44
N PHE A 179 -11.05 0.48 -12.57
CA PHE A 179 -12.17 0.24 -13.48
C PHE A 179 -11.68 0.41 -14.93
N GLU A 180 -11.46 -0.71 -15.59
CA GLU A 180 -10.86 -0.80 -16.91
C GLU A 180 -11.65 -1.70 -17.83
N LEU A 181 -11.59 -1.39 -19.13
CA LEU A 181 -12.15 -2.22 -20.21
C LEU A 181 -11.03 -3.03 -20.83
N PRO A 182 -10.93 -4.34 -20.54
CA PRO A 182 -9.93 -5.21 -21.15
C PRO A 182 -10.13 -5.34 -22.66
N VAL A 183 -9.05 -5.16 -23.43
CA VAL A 183 -9.04 -5.37 -24.89
C VAL A 183 -8.13 -6.53 -25.29
N SER A 184 -7.16 -6.87 -24.43
CA SER A 184 -6.34 -8.08 -24.53
C SER A 184 -5.83 -8.47 -23.13
N PHE A 185 -5.08 -9.58 -23.04
CA PHE A 185 -4.60 -10.11 -21.75
C PHE A 185 -3.77 -9.11 -20.93
N LEU A 186 -2.96 -8.27 -21.57
CA LEU A 186 -2.14 -7.26 -20.90
C LEU A 186 -2.36 -5.88 -21.52
N LYS A 187 -3.62 -5.55 -21.85
CA LYS A 187 -4.01 -4.23 -22.34
C LYS A 187 -5.45 -3.93 -21.99
N SER A 188 -5.65 -2.79 -21.39
CA SER A 188 -6.94 -2.22 -21.03
C SER A 188 -6.99 -0.72 -21.32
N TYR A 189 -8.19 -0.18 -21.24
CA TYR A 189 -8.44 1.27 -21.25
C TYR A 189 -9.28 1.65 -20.05
N SER A 190 -9.04 2.83 -19.48
CA SER A 190 -9.85 3.35 -18.38
C SER A 190 -11.33 3.42 -18.75
N TRP A 191 -12.18 3.08 -17.80
CA TRP A 191 -13.64 3.31 -17.88
C TRP A 191 -13.98 4.80 -17.93
N TYR A 192 -13.14 5.61 -17.30
CA TYR A 192 -13.33 7.05 -17.21
C TYR A 192 -12.66 7.78 -18.38
N ALA A 193 -13.14 9.00 -18.68
CA ALA A 193 -12.61 9.78 -19.79
C ALA A 193 -12.29 11.22 -19.38
N GLY A 194 -11.29 11.80 -20.02
CA GLY A 194 -10.92 13.19 -19.86
C GLY A 194 -10.55 13.58 -18.42
N VAL A 195 -11.04 14.74 -17.95
CA VAL A 195 -10.76 15.22 -16.60
C VAL A 195 -11.33 14.30 -15.51
N GLN A 196 -12.35 13.51 -15.82
CA GLN A 196 -12.90 12.55 -14.88
C GLN A 196 -11.94 11.40 -14.59
N ASP A 197 -11.22 10.92 -15.62
CA ASP A 197 -10.16 9.93 -15.42
C ASP A 197 -9.02 10.51 -14.57
N ALA A 198 -8.61 11.73 -14.84
CA ALA A 198 -7.62 12.43 -14.04
C ALA A 198 -8.05 12.62 -12.57
N LEU A 199 -9.33 12.94 -12.34
CA LEU A 199 -9.89 13.08 -10.99
C LEU A 199 -9.85 11.76 -10.22
N VAL A 200 -10.34 10.67 -10.82
CA VAL A 200 -10.33 9.34 -10.19
C VAL A 200 -8.89 8.88 -9.94
N GLN A 201 -8.00 9.08 -10.93
CA GLN A 201 -6.59 8.73 -10.80
C GLN A 201 -5.91 9.49 -9.65
N TRP A 202 -6.16 10.81 -9.51
CA TRP A 202 -5.49 11.58 -8.46
C TRP A 202 -6.21 11.49 -7.10
N TRP A 203 -7.50 11.19 -7.08
CA TRP A 203 -8.14 10.73 -5.86
C TRP A 203 -7.49 9.45 -5.33
N TYR A 204 -7.22 8.47 -6.22
CA TYR A 204 -6.42 7.29 -5.89
C TYR A 204 -4.97 7.69 -5.55
N GLY A 205 -4.28 8.40 -6.41
CA GLY A 205 -2.85 8.66 -6.29
C GLY A 205 -2.47 9.38 -4.99
N HIS A 206 -3.22 10.44 -4.62
CA HIS A 206 -3.00 11.11 -3.35
C HIS A 206 -3.41 10.22 -2.17
N ASN A 207 -4.58 9.61 -2.24
CA ASN A 207 -5.09 8.80 -1.14
C ASN A 207 -4.37 7.45 -1.00
N ALA A 208 -3.72 6.93 -2.02
CA ALA A 208 -2.79 5.81 -1.88
C ALA A 208 -1.62 6.20 -0.96
N VAL A 209 -1.04 7.38 -1.13
CA VAL A 209 -0.03 7.90 -0.18
C VAL A 209 -0.63 8.08 1.21
N ALA A 210 -1.84 8.62 1.33
CA ALA A 210 -2.51 8.84 2.61
C ALA A 210 -2.86 7.54 3.34
N PHE A 211 -3.44 6.56 2.64
CA PHE A 211 -4.02 5.36 3.27
C PHE A 211 -3.19 4.09 3.11
N PHE A 212 -2.33 3.99 2.11
CA PHE A 212 -1.37 2.89 2.05
C PHE A 212 -0.07 3.20 2.79
N LEU A 213 0.36 4.47 2.83
CA LEU A 213 1.59 4.88 3.52
C LEU A 213 1.30 5.52 4.88
N THR A 214 0.61 6.65 4.94
CA THR A 214 0.50 7.45 6.17
C THR A 214 -0.28 6.71 7.25
N THR A 215 -1.47 6.17 6.98
CA THR A 215 -2.29 5.57 8.03
C THR A 215 -1.67 4.33 8.67
N PRO A 216 -1.09 3.36 7.94
CA PRO A 216 -0.45 2.23 8.61
C PRO A 216 0.81 2.66 9.39
N TYR A 217 1.58 3.63 8.87
CA TYR A 217 2.72 4.16 9.63
C TYR A 217 2.30 4.85 10.92
N LEU A 218 1.23 5.64 10.91
CA LEU A 218 0.67 6.21 12.14
C LEU A 218 0.24 5.12 13.12
N GLY A 219 -0.40 4.06 12.63
CA GLY A 219 -0.71 2.90 13.45
C GLY A 219 0.55 2.26 14.08
N LEU A 220 1.61 2.10 13.29
CA LEU A 220 2.90 1.61 13.76
C LEU A 220 3.55 2.58 14.76
N MET A 221 3.48 3.88 14.52
CA MET A 221 3.99 4.90 15.45
C MET A 221 3.24 4.84 16.80
N TYR A 222 1.91 4.73 16.79
CA TYR A 222 1.13 4.55 18.01
C TYR A 222 1.47 3.28 18.78
N TYR A 223 1.99 2.26 18.11
CA TYR A 223 2.46 1.04 18.76
C TYR A 223 3.92 1.17 19.25
N PHE A 224 4.84 1.55 18.35
CA PHE A 224 6.27 1.47 18.64
C PHE A 224 6.80 2.64 19.46
N VAL A 225 6.33 3.87 19.24
CA VAL A 225 6.84 5.05 19.95
C VAL A 225 6.57 4.98 21.46
N PRO A 226 5.33 4.72 21.93
CA PRO A 226 5.07 4.57 23.36
C PRO A 226 5.88 3.42 23.98
N LYS A 227 6.04 2.33 23.23
CA LYS A 227 6.81 1.17 23.69
C LYS A 227 8.30 1.47 23.81
N ALA A 228 8.89 2.14 22.83
CA ALA A 228 10.30 2.53 22.86
C ALA A 228 10.59 3.57 23.94
N ALA A 229 9.67 4.52 24.15
CA ALA A 229 9.76 5.53 25.18
C ALA A 229 9.44 5.00 26.59
N ASN A 230 8.92 3.75 26.68
CA ASN A 230 8.40 3.17 27.93
C ASN A 230 7.38 4.08 28.63
N ARG A 231 6.53 4.75 27.87
CA ARG A 231 5.49 5.67 28.36
C ARG A 231 4.22 5.52 27.54
N PRO A 232 3.02 5.68 28.13
CA PRO A 232 1.77 5.72 27.38
C PRO A 232 1.73 6.95 26.46
N VAL A 233 0.82 6.94 25.48
CA VAL A 233 0.48 8.13 24.70
C VAL A 233 0.02 9.25 25.65
N TYR A 234 0.43 10.48 25.36
CA TYR A 234 0.12 11.64 26.19
C TYR A 234 -1.38 11.81 26.45
N SER A 235 -2.20 11.65 25.43
CA SER A 235 -3.65 11.73 25.55
C SER A 235 -4.32 10.80 24.54
N TYR A 236 -5.04 9.80 25.02
CA TYR A 236 -5.79 8.90 24.17
C TYR A 236 -6.98 9.60 23.48
N ARG A 237 -7.57 10.62 24.11
CA ARG A 237 -8.61 11.44 23.48
C ARG A 237 -8.09 12.21 22.26
N LEU A 238 -6.90 12.79 22.37
CA LEU A 238 -6.25 13.43 21.21
C LEU A 238 -5.92 12.43 20.10
N SER A 239 -5.59 11.19 20.43
CA SER A 239 -5.37 10.14 19.43
C SER A 239 -6.65 9.83 18.63
N ILE A 240 -7.80 9.83 19.30
CA ILE A 240 -9.11 9.64 18.64
C ILE A 240 -9.44 10.85 17.75
N ILE A 241 -9.22 12.07 18.25
CA ILE A 241 -9.44 13.29 17.45
C ILE A 241 -8.51 13.29 16.23
N HIS A 242 -7.24 12.97 16.42
CA HIS A 242 -6.26 12.87 15.34
C HIS A 242 -6.71 11.86 14.27
N PHE A 243 -7.12 10.65 14.68
CA PHE A 243 -7.60 9.64 13.75
C PHE A 243 -8.75 10.18 12.88
N TRP A 244 -9.82 10.65 13.50
CA TRP A 244 -11.00 11.09 12.77
C TRP A 244 -10.75 12.35 11.93
N ALA A 245 -10.02 13.33 12.47
CA ALA A 245 -9.65 14.53 11.72
C ALA A 245 -8.84 14.19 10.46
N LEU A 246 -7.85 13.30 10.60
CA LEU A 246 -7.04 12.84 9.47
C LEU A 246 -7.89 12.14 8.39
N ILE A 247 -8.69 11.15 8.80
CA ILE A 247 -9.50 10.36 7.85
C ILE A 247 -10.48 11.27 7.09
N PHE A 248 -11.19 12.15 7.79
CA PHE A 248 -12.17 13.04 7.16
C PHE A 248 -11.55 14.07 6.21
N ILE A 249 -10.35 14.56 6.52
CA ILE A 249 -9.68 15.54 5.67
C ILE A 249 -9.03 14.85 4.47
N TYR A 250 -8.32 13.75 4.67
CA TYR A 250 -7.59 13.08 3.61
C TYR A 250 -8.46 12.49 2.50
N ILE A 251 -9.66 12.01 2.83
CA ILE A 251 -10.53 11.40 1.81
C ILE A 251 -10.89 12.37 0.67
N TRP A 252 -10.86 13.66 0.92
CA TRP A 252 -11.14 14.70 -0.06
C TRP A 252 -9.90 15.19 -0.80
N ALA A 253 -8.71 14.84 -0.35
CA ALA A 253 -7.48 15.24 -1.01
C ALA A 253 -7.33 14.50 -2.36
N GLY A 254 -6.57 15.11 -3.26
CA GLY A 254 -6.38 14.59 -4.61
C GLY A 254 -6.67 15.65 -5.69
N PRO A 255 -7.80 16.37 -5.65
CA PRO A 255 -8.07 17.42 -6.63
C PRO A 255 -7.03 18.56 -6.67
N HIS A 256 -6.27 18.77 -5.58
CA HIS A 256 -5.16 19.74 -5.59
C HIS A 256 -4.01 19.38 -6.57
N HIS A 257 -3.93 18.15 -7.04
CA HIS A 257 -3.04 17.78 -8.14
C HIS A 257 -3.54 18.32 -9.51
N LEU A 258 -4.78 18.78 -9.56
CA LEU A 258 -5.49 19.21 -10.76
C LEU A 258 -5.93 20.66 -10.68
N LEU A 259 -5.18 21.51 -9.94
CA LEU A 259 -5.42 22.94 -9.87
C LEU A 259 -5.34 23.56 -11.26
N TYR A 260 -6.23 24.51 -11.53
CA TYR A 260 -6.34 25.24 -12.82
C TYR A 260 -6.68 24.32 -14.01
N THR A 261 -7.25 23.16 -13.77
CA THR A 261 -7.78 22.28 -14.80
C THR A 261 -9.29 22.47 -14.96
N ALA A 262 -9.94 21.65 -15.80
CA ALA A 262 -11.39 21.69 -16.02
C ALA A 262 -12.21 21.05 -14.88
N LEU A 263 -11.62 20.82 -13.70
CA LEU A 263 -12.40 20.43 -12.51
C LEU A 263 -13.24 21.60 -11.99
N PRO A 264 -14.43 21.32 -11.39
CA PRO A 264 -15.19 22.33 -10.69
C PRO A 264 -14.38 23.04 -9.61
N ASP A 265 -14.59 24.35 -9.44
CA ASP A 265 -13.84 25.17 -8.47
C ASP A 265 -13.98 24.66 -7.03
N TRP A 266 -15.16 24.15 -6.67
CA TRP A 266 -15.37 23.58 -5.34
C TRP A 266 -14.48 22.36 -5.07
N ALA A 267 -14.27 21.52 -6.07
CA ALA A 267 -13.42 20.33 -5.92
C ALA A 267 -11.94 20.72 -5.76
N GLN A 268 -11.48 21.70 -6.54
CA GLN A 268 -10.11 22.24 -6.44
C GLN A 268 -9.87 22.92 -5.09
N SER A 269 -10.87 23.67 -4.59
CA SER A 269 -10.77 24.38 -3.31
C SER A 269 -10.83 23.45 -2.11
N LEU A 270 -11.59 22.35 -2.20
CA LEU A 270 -11.71 21.36 -1.13
C LEU A 270 -10.47 20.46 -1.04
N GLY A 271 -9.92 20.06 -2.18
CA GLY A 271 -8.74 19.20 -2.27
C GLY A 271 -7.45 19.87 -1.90
#